data_d951a2cbc3ae66b5dac253c212e8be52
#
_entry.id   d951a2cbc3ae66b5dac253c212e8be52
#
_cell.length_a   1.000
_cell.length_b   1.000
_cell.length_c   1.000
_cell.angle_alpha   90.00
_cell.angle_beta   90.00
_cell.angle_gamma   90.00
#
_symmetry.space_group_name_H-M   'P 1'
#
loop_
_entity.id
_entity.type
_entity.pdbx_description
1 polymer ?
#
loop_
_entity_poly.entity_id
_entity_poly.type
_entity_poly.pdbx_seq_one_letter_code
_entity_poly.pdbx_strand_id
1 'polypeptide(L)'
;MKLLTFSRDAASPCRLGACIGGNTIIDMALAYEQCWGARAPDWFGSVADLLKGGDRAMEIARELLAHIEGKPDRYRICSVDADHIQFRSPAAPDAKILCVTMNYLSHAVASSSKPAEEPYFFIKMSQLMTPHRAPISLSRTSQKCDSEIELGVIIGKRGKYISQERAFDHVAGYTICNDFSFRDRRTLKSDPNKDRLHWLTLKNLDNAAPIGPWLVTRDEITDVYDLEISLTLENAPDERQTGSTRGMMHKIPMLIERASDGLTLEPGDVICTGTPHAVAFGHERFLEDGDVLRAQIEGIGALINPVKRER
;
A
#
# COMPACT_ATOMS: atom_id res chain seq x y z
N MET A 1 -7.54 13.62 -3.26
CA MET A 1 -8.37 13.03 -2.16
C MET A 1 -7.59 11.97 -1.42
N LYS A 2 -7.82 11.80 -0.10
CA LYS A 2 -7.30 10.67 0.70
C LYS A 2 -8.47 9.75 1.03
N LEU A 3 -8.56 8.62 0.32
CA LEU A 3 -9.69 7.69 0.39
C LEU A 3 -9.29 6.39 1.11
N LEU A 4 -10.16 5.86 1.95
CA LEU A 4 -9.92 4.64 2.69
C LEU A 4 -11.13 3.71 2.69
N THR A 5 -10.87 2.43 2.84
CA THR A 5 -11.88 1.45 3.20
C THR A 5 -11.84 1.24 4.71
N PHE A 6 -12.99 1.30 5.37
CA PHE A 6 -13.08 1.06 6.80
C PHE A 6 -14.33 0.28 7.17
N SER A 7 -14.36 -0.25 8.38
CA SER A 7 -15.57 -0.74 9.04
C SER A 7 -15.62 -0.21 10.47
N ARG A 8 -16.82 -0.16 11.07
CA ARG A 8 -16.97 0.29 12.46
C ARG A 8 -16.44 -0.74 13.46
N ASP A 9 -16.58 -2.01 13.11
CA ASP A 9 -16.09 -3.16 13.85
C ASP A 9 -15.81 -4.33 12.90
N ALA A 10 -15.39 -5.49 13.46
CA ALA A 10 -15.04 -6.66 12.65
C ALA A 10 -16.22 -7.28 11.89
N ALA A 11 -17.45 -7.15 12.41
CA ALA A 11 -18.66 -7.73 11.85
C ALA A 11 -19.42 -6.76 10.91
N SER A 12 -19.11 -5.47 10.99
CA SER A 12 -19.77 -4.44 10.19
C SER A 12 -19.30 -4.46 8.73
N PRO A 13 -20.18 -4.14 7.77
CA PRO A 13 -19.79 -4.04 6.36
C PRO A 13 -18.73 -2.96 6.16
N CYS A 14 -17.93 -3.13 5.11
CA CYS A 14 -16.99 -2.12 4.65
C CYS A 14 -17.72 -0.88 4.13
N ARG A 15 -17.07 0.26 4.27
CA ARG A 15 -17.56 1.58 3.83
C ARG A 15 -16.40 2.36 3.22
N LEU A 16 -16.72 3.18 2.25
CA LEU A 16 -15.79 4.18 1.72
C LEU A 16 -15.71 5.36 2.67
N GLY A 17 -14.49 5.73 3.05
CA GLY A 17 -14.21 6.93 3.82
C GLY A 17 -13.32 7.91 3.06
N ALA A 18 -13.37 9.17 3.44
CA ALA A 18 -12.42 10.19 3.01
C ALA A 18 -11.84 10.90 4.23
N CYS A 19 -10.50 11.00 4.30
CA CYS A 19 -9.82 11.78 5.32
C CYS A 19 -9.79 13.26 4.90
N ILE A 20 -10.41 14.12 5.71
CA ILE A 20 -10.50 15.57 5.45
C ILE A 20 -9.55 16.40 6.32
N GLY A 21 -8.72 15.76 7.10
CA GLY A 21 -7.69 16.39 7.97
C GLY A 21 -7.67 15.80 9.37
N GLY A 22 -6.49 15.79 9.99
CA GLY A 22 -6.27 15.17 11.30
C GLY A 22 -6.77 13.73 11.34
N ASN A 23 -7.61 13.42 12.34
CA ASN A 23 -8.21 12.10 12.57
C ASN A 23 -9.66 12.00 12.05
N THR A 24 -10.13 13.00 11.27
CA THR A 24 -11.54 13.06 10.84
C THR A 24 -11.74 12.32 9.51
N ILE A 25 -12.56 11.29 9.56
CA ILE A 25 -12.98 10.50 8.41
C ILE A 25 -14.44 10.78 8.11
N ILE A 26 -14.76 11.15 6.89
CA ILE A 26 -16.13 11.26 6.38
C ILE A 26 -16.56 9.89 5.85
N ASP A 27 -17.69 9.39 6.33
CA ASP A 27 -18.41 8.29 5.72
C ASP A 27 -19.09 8.78 4.44
N MET A 28 -18.54 8.41 3.30
CA MET A 28 -18.94 8.93 2.00
C MET A 28 -20.37 8.54 1.63
N ALA A 29 -20.85 7.37 2.03
CA ALA A 29 -22.23 6.95 1.76
C ALA A 29 -23.23 7.79 2.55
N LEU A 30 -23.00 8.00 3.86
CA LEU A 30 -23.85 8.86 4.68
C LEU A 30 -23.82 10.31 4.19
N ALA A 31 -22.65 10.82 3.81
CA ALA A 31 -22.50 12.15 3.29
C ALA A 31 -23.24 12.33 1.96
N TYR A 32 -23.20 11.32 1.09
CA TYR A 32 -23.96 11.31 -0.16
C TYR A 32 -25.47 11.42 0.10
N GLU A 33 -26.00 10.57 0.99
CA GLU A 33 -27.43 10.60 1.37
C GLU A 33 -27.84 11.93 1.99
N GLN A 34 -26.99 12.50 2.83
CA GLN A 34 -27.21 13.82 3.44
C GLN A 34 -27.16 14.96 2.42
N CYS A 35 -26.33 14.84 1.38
CA CYS A 35 -26.18 15.86 0.35
C CYS A 35 -27.36 15.90 -0.62
N TRP A 36 -27.72 14.73 -1.15
CA TRP A 36 -28.64 14.62 -2.27
C TRP A 36 -30.00 13.99 -1.93
N GLY A 37 -30.20 13.53 -0.69
CA GLY A 37 -31.45 12.91 -0.25
C GLY A 37 -31.78 11.59 -0.97
N ALA A 38 -30.79 10.96 -1.58
CA ALA A 38 -30.92 9.72 -2.34
C ALA A 38 -30.02 8.63 -1.72
N ARG A 39 -30.40 7.37 -1.88
CA ARG A 39 -29.58 6.24 -1.44
C ARG A 39 -28.20 6.30 -2.12
N ALA A 40 -27.16 6.09 -1.33
CA ALA A 40 -25.79 6.03 -1.83
C ALA A 40 -25.62 4.87 -2.82
N PRO A 41 -24.93 5.09 -3.95
CA PRO A 41 -24.59 4.03 -4.87
C PRO A 41 -23.68 2.96 -4.22
N ASP A 42 -23.75 1.73 -4.73
CA ASP A 42 -23.00 0.59 -4.19
C ASP A 42 -21.47 0.76 -4.27
N TRP A 43 -20.97 1.60 -5.20
CA TRP A 43 -19.53 1.91 -5.26
C TRP A 43 -18.99 2.71 -4.06
N PHE A 44 -19.84 3.19 -3.15
CA PHE A 44 -19.41 3.74 -1.87
C PHE A 44 -19.23 2.70 -0.75
N GLY A 45 -19.15 1.42 -1.11
CA GLY A 45 -18.83 0.32 -0.21
C GLY A 45 -17.35 0.25 0.17
N SER A 46 -16.45 0.59 -0.75
CA SER A 46 -14.99 0.53 -0.53
C SER A 46 -14.23 1.37 -1.56
N VAL A 47 -12.92 1.53 -1.35
CA VAL A 47 -12.03 2.12 -2.38
C VAL A 47 -12.06 1.29 -3.66
N ALA A 48 -12.00 -0.05 -3.54
CA ALA A 48 -12.03 -0.94 -4.70
C ALA A 48 -13.35 -0.82 -5.49
N ASP A 49 -14.50 -0.72 -4.79
CA ASP A 49 -15.80 -0.54 -5.45
C ASP A 49 -15.88 0.82 -6.15
N LEU A 50 -15.35 1.87 -5.51
CA LEU A 50 -15.27 3.20 -6.14
C LEU A 50 -14.46 3.15 -7.44
N LEU A 51 -13.29 2.50 -7.43
CA LEU A 51 -12.43 2.36 -8.60
C LEU A 51 -13.11 1.54 -9.72
N LYS A 52 -13.83 0.46 -9.36
CA LYS A 52 -14.65 -0.31 -10.30
C LYS A 52 -15.80 0.51 -10.90
N GLY A 53 -16.30 1.52 -10.19
CA GLY A 53 -17.28 2.47 -10.69
C GLY A 53 -16.73 3.47 -11.73
N GLY A 54 -15.39 3.49 -11.92
CA GLY A 54 -14.70 4.26 -12.95
C GLY A 54 -14.78 5.78 -12.78
N ASP A 55 -14.54 6.50 -13.87
CA ASP A 55 -14.41 7.96 -13.87
C ASP A 55 -15.64 8.64 -13.27
N ARG A 56 -16.85 8.15 -13.58
CA ARG A 56 -18.11 8.72 -13.05
C ARG A 56 -18.19 8.63 -11.53
N ALA A 57 -17.83 7.50 -10.93
CA ALA A 57 -17.83 7.33 -9.48
C ALA A 57 -16.80 8.26 -8.82
N MET A 58 -15.63 8.40 -9.43
CA MET A 58 -14.56 9.28 -8.96
C MET A 58 -14.96 10.77 -9.05
N GLU A 59 -15.66 11.19 -10.11
CA GLU A 59 -16.20 12.55 -10.23
C GLU A 59 -17.21 12.85 -9.12
N ILE A 60 -18.18 11.97 -8.90
CA ILE A 60 -19.17 12.12 -7.83
C ILE A 60 -18.50 12.19 -6.45
N ALA A 61 -17.45 11.38 -6.20
CA ALA A 61 -16.72 11.45 -4.95
C ALA A 61 -16.02 12.82 -4.76
N ARG A 62 -15.44 13.39 -5.83
CA ARG A 62 -14.84 14.74 -5.80
C ARG A 62 -15.88 15.83 -5.56
N GLU A 63 -17.00 15.79 -6.28
CA GLU A 63 -18.11 16.74 -6.12
C GLU A 63 -18.64 16.73 -4.68
N LEU A 64 -18.81 15.53 -4.10
CA LEU A 64 -19.26 15.38 -2.72
C LEU A 64 -18.27 15.98 -1.73
N LEU A 65 -16.98 15.71 -1.87
CA LEU A 65 -15.96 16.28 -0.99
C LEU A 65 -15.87 17.80 -1.09
N ALA A 66 -15.90 18.36 -2.30
CA ALA A 66 -15.94 19.80 -2.49
C ALA A 66 -17.19 20.44 -1.82
N HIS A 67 -18.32 19.73 -1.86
CA HIS A 67 -19.54 20.19 -1.18
C HIS A 67 -19.42 20.15 0.35
N ILE A 68 -18.72 19.13 0.89
CA ILE A 68 -18.45 18.98 2.33
C ILE A 68 -17.51 20.09 2.82
N GLU A 69 -16.43 20.35 2.09
CA GLU A 69 -15.46 21.41 2.41
C GLU A 69 -16.11 22.79 2.48
N GLY A 70 -17.06 23.07 1.59
CA GLY A 70 -17.84 24.30 1.60
C GLY A 70 -18.82 24.44 2.78
N LYS A 71 -19.16 23.34 3.47
CA LYS A 71 -20.19 23.30 4.53
C LYS A 71 -19.87 22.25 5.60
N PRO A 72 -18.73 22.31 6.30
CA PRO A 72 -18.25 21.22 7.16
C PRO A 72 -19.22 20.91 8.32
N ASP A 73 -19.83 21.91 8.94
CA ASP A 73 -20.77 21.72 10.06
C ASP A 73 -21.98 20.85 9.69
N ARG A 74 -22.46 20.96 8.45
CA ARG A 74 -23.60 20.17 7.95
C ARG A 74 -23.27 18.67 7.93
N TYR A 75 -22.01 18.30 7.69
CA TYR A 75 -21.57 16.92 7.52
C TYR A 75 -20.93 16.33 8.77
N ARG A 76 -20.93 17.04 9.89
CA ARG A 76 -20.39 16.56 11.16
C ARG A 76 -21.00 15.22 11.60
N ILE A 77 -22.29 15.00 11.33
CA ILE A 77 -22.98 13.73 11.63
C ILE A 77 -22.48 12.56 10.77
N CYS A 78 -21.88 12.84 9.61
CA CYS A 78 -21.30 11.84 8.71
C CYS A 78 -19.80 11.58 9.03
N SER A 79 -19.24 12.27 10.02
CA SER A 79 -17.85 12.11 10.41
C SER A 79 -17.68 11.05 11.50
N VAL A 80 -16.53 10.40 11.47
CA VAL A 80 -16.08 9.46 12.50
C VAL A 80 -14.61 9.71 12.77
N ASP A 81 -14.18 9.53 14.01
CA ASP A 81 -12.77 9.59 14.37
C ASP A 81 -12.05 8.30 13.91
N ALA A 82 -10.87 8.47 13.31
CA ALA A 82 -10.04 7.36 12.85
C ALA A 82 -9.62 6.38 13.97
N ASP A 83 -9.70 6.80 15.24
CA ASP A 83 -9.43 5.93 16.38
C ASP A 83 -10.62 5.01 16.71
N HIS A 84 -11.80 5.28 16.15
CA HIS A 84 -13.03 4.52 16.35
C HIS A 84 -13.44 3.67 15.14
N ILE A 85 -12.52 3.43 14.21
CA ILE A 85 -12.76 2.59 13.04
C ILE A 85 -11.72 1.47 12.93
N GLN A 86 -12.07 0.46 12.16
CA GLN A 86 -11.12 -0.55 11.70
C GLN A 86 -10.74 -0.24 10.25
N PHE A 87 -9.49 0.07 10.01
CA PHE A 87 -8.97 0.23 8.66
C PHE A 87 -9.03 -1.09 7.91
N ARG A 88 -9.23 -0.99 6.61
CA ARG A 88 -9.08 -2.07 5.64
C ARG A 88 -8.06 -1.64 4.60
N SER A 89 -7.48 -2.59 3.88
CA SER A 89 -6.58 -2.24 2.78
C SER A 89 -7.32 -1.40 1.73
N PRO A 90 -6.69 -0.35 1.16
CA PRO A 90 -7.27 0.39 0.03
C PRO A 90 -7.20 -0.39 -1.29
N ALA A 91 -6.45 -1.49 -1.35
CA ALA A 91 -6.41 -2.39 -2.49
C ALA A 91 -7.66 -3.27 -2.58
N ALA A 92 -7.92 -3.84 -3.75
CA ALA A 92 -9.01 -4.79 -3.91
C ALA A 92 -8.75 -6.09 -3.13
N PRO A 93 -9.78 -6.74 -2.56
CA PRO A 93 -9.60 -8.00 -1.82
C PRO A 93 -8.97 -9.12 -2.65
N ASP A 94 -9.16 -9.08 -3.95
CA ASP A 94 -8.65 -10.02 -4.96
C ASP A 94 -7.50 -9.44 -5.80
N ALA A 95 -6.88 -8.34 -5.32
CA ALA A 95 -5.82 -7.63 -6.04
C ALA A 95 -4.63 -8.53 -6.39
N LYS A 96 -4.05 -8.31 -7.55
CA LYS A 96 -2.68 -8.71 -7.83
C LYS A 96 -1.73 -7.72 -7.13
N ILE A 97 -0.90 -8.23 -6.23
CA ILE A 97 0.14 -7.45 -5.58
C ILE A 97 1.47 -7.79 -6.27
N LEU A 98 1.86 -6.94 -7.20
CA LEU A 98 3.05 -7.11 -8.03
C LEU A 98 4.20 -6.32 -7.41
N CYS A 99 5.23 -7.01 -6.92
CA CYS A 99 6.37 -6.40 -6.25
C CYS A 99 7.60 -6.41 -7.16
N VAL A 100 8.33 -5.30 -7.21
CA VAL A 100 9.52 -5.14 -8.05
C VAL A 100 10.78 -5.32 -7.21
N THR A 101 11.63 -6.25 -7.61
CA THR A 101 12.92 -6.44 -6.92
C THR A 101 13.93 -5.37 -7.32
N MET A 102 14.73 -4.91 -6.33
CA MET A 102 15.92 -4.08 -6.54
C MET A 102 15.73 -2.89 -7.51
N ASN A 103 14.65 -2.16 -7.36
CA ASN A 103 14.32 -1.01 -8.20
C ASN A 103 14.96 0.32 -7.76
N TYR A 104 15.89 0.26 -6.80
CA TYR A 104 16.62 1.44 -6.32
C TYR A 104 18.12 1.17 -6.32
N LEU A 105 18.89 2.13 -6.84
CA LEU A 105 20.36 1.99 -6.96
C LEU A 105 21.00 1.79 -5.57
N SER A 106 20.53 2.49 -4.55
CA SER A 106 21.01 2.35 -3.18
C SER A 106 20.85 0.93 -2.64
N HIS A 107 19.72 0.28 -2.96
CA HIS A 107 19.46 -1.11 -2.61
C HIS A 107 20.41 -2.07 -3.37
N ALA A 108 20.59 -1.87 -4.66
CA ALA A 108 21.50 -2.69 -5.48
C ALA A 108 22.94 -2.61 -4.97
N VAL A 109 23.42 -1.41 -4.63
CA VAL A 109 24.75 -1.20 -4.06
C VAL A 109 24.89 -1.89 -2.70
N ALA A 110 23.92 -1.70 -1.79
CA ALA A 110 23.93 -2.31 -0.46
C ALA A 110 23.92 -3.84 -0.51
N SER A 111 23.24 -4.44 -1.50
CA SER A 111 23.18 -5.90 -1.70
C SER A 111 24.31 -6.47 -2.56
N SER A 112 25.27 -5.63 -2.98
CA SER A 112 26.35 -6.00 -3.93
C SER A 112 25.83 -6.65 -5.22
N SER A 113 24.64 -6.24 -5.65
CA SER A 113 23.96 -6.77 -6.83
C SER A 113 24.03 -5.79 -8.00
N LYS A 114 24.04 -6.29 -9.21
CA LYS A 114 23.91 -5.45 -10.40
C LYS A 114 22.43 -5.16 -10.64
N PRO A 115 22.06 -3.90 -10.94
CA PRO A 115 20.70 -3.58 -11.38
C PRO A 115 20.33 -4.40 -12.62
N ALA A 116 19.08 -4.89 -12.67
CA ALA A 116 18.57 -5.52 -13.87
C ALA A 116 18.23 -4.46 -14.92
N GLU A 117 18.39 -4.78 -16.19
CA GLU A 117 18.02 -3.89 -17.31
C GLU A 117 16.50 -3.72 -17.42
N GLU A 118 15.75 -4.74 -17.00
CA GLU A 118 14.30 -4.74 -16.99
C GLU A 118 13.77 -5.03 -15.58
N PRO A 119 12.57 -4.53 -15.21
CA PRO A 119 11.99 -4.79 -13.91
C PRO A 119 11.68 -6.29 -13.75
N TYR A 120 12.12 -6.85 -12.64
CA TYR A 120 11.85 -8.23 -12.26
C TYR A 120 10.77 -8.27 -11.18
N PHE A 121 9.65 -8.91 -11.48
CA PHE A 121 8.49 -8.99 -10.59
C PHE A 121 8.40 -10.32 -9.86
N PHE A 122 7.88 -10.25 -8.64
CA PHE A 122 7.30 -11.37 -7.92
C PHE A 122 5.92 -10.97 -7.39
N ILE A 123 5.16 -11.94 -6.91
CA ILE A 123 3.77 -11.74 -6.47
C ILE A 123 3.68 -11.98 -4.97
N LYS A 124 2.93 -11.12 -4.27
CA LYS A 124 2.37 -11.41 -2.95
C LYS A 124 0.89 -11.72 -3.09
N MET A 125 0.42 -12.67 -2.31
CA MET A 125 -1.00 -13.04 -2.32
C MET A 125 -1.85 -11.97 -1.62
N SER A 126 -3.01 -11.63 -2.17
CA SER A 126 -3.90 -10.62 -1.60
C SER A 126 -4.41 -10.96 -0.19
N GLN A 127 -4.53 -12.26 0.12
CA GLN A 127 -4.92 -12.75 1.46
C GLN A 127 -3.93 -12.37 2.57
N LEU A 128 -2.71 -11.95 2.20
CA LEU A 128 -1.68 -11.54 3.16
C LEU A 128 -1.73 -10.05 3.51
N MET A 129 -2.65 -9.30 2.89
CA MET A 129 -2.79 -7.87 3.15
C MET A 129 -3.11 -7.61 4.61
N THR A 130 -2.31 -6.74 5.22
CA THR A 130 -2.48 -6.29 6.61
C THR A 130 -2.80 -4.80 6.58
N PRO A 131 -3.99 -4.39 7.02
CA PRO A 131 -4.35 -2.97 7.01
C PRO A 131 -3.61 -2.17 8.09
N HIS A 132 -3.70 -0.86 7.98
CA HIS A 132 -3.21 0.07 9.00
C HIS A 132 -3.74 -0.30 10.39
N ARG A 133 -2.86 -0.24 11.40
CA ARG A 133 -3.11 -0.58 12.82
C ARG A 133 -3.38 -2.07 13.10
N ALA A 134 -3.51 -2.91 12.09
CA ALA A 134 -3.59 -4.35 12.31
C ALA A 134 -2.21 -4.95 12.63
N PRO A 135 -2.13 -5.98 13.46
CA PRO A 135 -0.85 -6.59 13.83
C PRO A 135 -0.24 -7.36 12.66
N ILE A 136 1.08 -7.24 12.50
CA ILE A 136 1.90 -8.11 11.66
C ILE A 136 2.33 -9.31 12.48
N SER A 137 2.20 -10.52 11.93
CA SER A 137 2.60 -11.75 12.61
C SER A 137 4.05 -12.12 12.29
N LEU A 138 4.90 -12.21 13.31
CA LEU A 138 6.20 -12.85 13.18
C LEU A 138 6.01 -14.37 13.24
N SER A 139 6.22 -15.03 12.11
CA SER A 139 6.11 -16.48 12.04
C SER A 139 7.01 -17.17 13.05
N ARG A 140 6.48 -18.18 13.78
CA ARG A 140 7.26 -19.00 14.70
C ARG A 140 8.39 -19.77 14.03
N THR A 141 8.36 -19.88 12.69
CA THR A 141 9.36 -20.59 11.89
C THR A 141 10.47 -19.68 11.36
N SER A 142 10.43 -18.37 11.65
CA SER A 142 11.44 -17.39 11.24
C SER A 142 11.90 -16.55 12.43
N GLN A 143 13.22 -16.31 12.49
CA GLN A 143 13.86 -15.42 13.46
C GLN A 143 14.41 -14.15 12.81
N LYS A 144 14.31 -14.04 11.49
CA LYS A 144 14.89 -12.94 10.73
C LYS A 144 13.80 -12.26 9.86
N CYS A 145 12.80 -11.72 10.57
CA CYS A 145 11.74 -10.94 9.93
C CYS A 145 12.22 -9.51 9.70
N ASP A 146 12.02 -9.02 8.49
CA ASP A 146 12.50 -7.74 8.02
C ASP A 146 11.37 -6.99 7.30
N SER A 147 11.49 -5.68 7.21
CA SER A 147 10.51 -4.79 6.58
C SER A 147 11.15 -4.00 5.46
N GLU A 148 10.42 -3.78 4.38
CA GLU A 148 10.83 -3.03 3.20
C GLU A 148 9.72 -2.05 2.82
N ILE A 149 9.86 -0.79 3.24
CA ILE A 149 8.89 0.24 2.87
C ILE A 149 8.98 0.55 1.38
N GLU A 150 7.82 0.63 0.73
CA GLU A 150 7.70 0.86 -0.70
C GLU A 150 6.57 1.83 -1.02
N LEU A 151 6.74 2.64 -2.06
CA LEU A 151 5.64 3.31 -2.71
C LEU A 151 4.78 2.27 -3.41
N GLY A 152 3.48 2.24 -3.09
CA GLY A 152 2.48 1.42 -3.78
C GLY A 152 1.72 2.24 -4.81
N VAL A 153 1.64 1.74 -6.05
CA VAL A 153 0.82 2.32 -7.12
C VAL A 153 -0.46 1.52 -7.24
N ILE A 154 -1.61 2.16 -7.01
CA ILE A 154 -2.93 1.50 -7.16
C ILE A 154 -3.47 1.74 -8.56
N ILE A 155 -3.81 0.66 -9.25
CA ILE A 155 -4.43 0.70 -10.59
C ILE A 155 -5.89 1.15 -10.45
N GLY A 156 -6.28 2.12 -11.27
CA GLY A 156 -7.64 2.67 -11.27
C GLY A 156 -8.47 2.28 -12.48
N LYS A 157 -7.80 1.88 -13.57
CA LYS A 157 -8.46 1.55 -14.82
C LYS A 157 -7.94 0.26 -15.40
N ARG A 158 -8.86 -0.64 -15.76
CA ARG A 158 -8.54 -1.92 -16.40
C ARG A 158 -7.73 -1.71 -17.67
N GLY A 159 -6.66 -2.50 -17.85
CA GLY A 159 -5.83 -2.46 -19.06
C GLY A 159 -4.93 -3.67 -19.23
N LYS A 160 -4.52 -3.86 -20.46
CA LYS A 160 -3.56 -4.89 -20.90
C LYS A 160 -2.73 -4.33 -22.03
N TYR A 161 -1.46 -4.66 -22.12
CA TYR A 161 -0.53 -4.10 -23.12
C TYR A 161 -0.52 -2.57 -23.09
N ILE A 162 -0.41 -1.99 -21.88
CA ILE A 162 -0.42 -0.55 -21.66
C ILE A 162 0.93 0.02 -22.04
N SER A 163 0.97 0.98 -22.95
CA SER A 163 2.22 1.66 -23.28
C SER A 163 2.64 2.65 -22.20
N GLN A 164 3.93 3.01 -22.14
CA GLN A 164 4.44 3.93 -21.13
C GLN A 164 3.77 5.30 -21.19
N GLU A 165 3.44 5.79 -22.39
CA GLU A 165 2.78 7.10 -22.60
C GLU A 165 1.39 7.12 -21.98
N ARG A 166 0.73 5.96 -21.87
CA ARG A 166 -0.61 5.84 -21.34
C ARG A 166 -0.68 5.29 -19.91
N ALA A 167 0.46 4.95 -19.35
CA ALA A 167 0.54 4.27 -18.05
C ALA A 167 -0.17 5.05 -16.93
N PHE A 168 0.04 6.36 -16.86
CA PHE A 168 -0.60 7.18 -15.83
C PHE A 168 -2.12 7.34 -15.99
N ASP A 169 -2.70 7.06 -17.19
CA ASP A 169 -4.16 7.00 -17.37
C ASP A 169 -4.79 5.84 -16.57
N HIS A 170 -3.99 4.84 -16.20
CA HIS A 170 -4.40 3.67 -15.45
C HIS A 170 -4.11 3.78 -13.96
N VAL A 171 -3.46 4.84 -13.48
CA VAL A 171 -3.12 5.04 -12.07
C VAL A 171 -4.22 5.80 -11.35
N ALA A 172 -4.83 5.19 -10.33
CA ALA A 172 -5.77 5.86 -9.42
C ALA A 172 -5.04 6.80 -8.46
N GLY A 173 -3.90 6.36 -7.96
CA GLY A 173 -3.09 7.07 -6.98
C GLY A 173 -2.11 6.16 -6.26
N TYR A 174 -1.72 6.57 -5.06
CA TYR A 174 -0.60 5.99 -4.33
C TYR A 174 -0.99 5.60 -2.90
N THR A 175 -0.28 4.62 -2.38
CA THR A 175 -0.39 4.13 -1.00
C THR A 175 0.98 3.73 -0.48
N ILE A 176 1.06 3.30 0.77
CA ILE A 176 2.28 2.72 1.35
C ILE A 176 2.13 1.21 1.34
N CYS A 177 3.16 0.53 0.86
CA CYS A 177 3.33 -0.92 0.99
C CYS A 177 4.51 -1.22 1.90
N ASN A 178 4.48 -2.37 2.56
CA ASN A 178 5.62 -2.90 3.29
C ASN A 178 5.83 -4.35 2.82
N ASP A 179 6.91 -4.56 2.04
CA ASP A 179 7.23 -5.89 1.53
C ASP A 179 7.95 -6.72 2.59
N PHE A 180 7.17 -7.26 3.52
CA PHE A 180 7.66 -8.04 4.64
C PHE A 180 8.40 -9.29 4.18
N SER A 181 9.57 -9.54 4.78
CA SER A 181 10.54 -10.54 4.31
C SER A 181 11.03 -11.42 5.46
N PHE A 182 11.08 -12.71 5.22
CA PHE A 182 11.57 -13.70 6.18
C PHE A 182 12.96 -14.20 5.71
N ARG A 183 14.02 -13.47 6.08
CA ARG A 183 15.37 -13.59 5.51
C ARG A 183 16.03 -14.96 5.70
N ASP A 184 15.76 -15.64 6.80
CA ASP A 184 16.23 -17.02 7.09
C ASP A 184 15.40 -18.09 6.36
N ARG A 185 14.35 -17.69 5.63
CA ARG A 185 13.50 -18.55 4.80
C ARG A 185 13.74 -18.33 3.30
N ARG A 186 14.81 -17.61 2.97
CA ARG A 186 15.16 -17.21 1.59
C ARG A 186 15.40 -18.41 0.68
N THR A 187 16.04 -19.47 1.21
CA THR A 187 16.40 -20.67 0.45
C THR A 187 16.01 -21.92 1.24
N LEU A 188 15.81 -23.03 0.54
CA LEU A 188 15.59 -24.32 1.20
C LEU A 188 16.94 -24.96 1.54
N LYS A 189 17.12 -25.39 2.79
CA LYS A 189 18.35 -26.06 3.26
C LYS A 189 18.66 -27.35 2.47
N SER A 190 17.62 -28.01 1.96
CA SER A 190 17.70 -29.24 1.17
C SER A 190 17.88 -29.01 -0.33
N ASP A 191 17.80 -27.77 -0.83
CA ASP A 191 17.97 -27.48 -2.26
C ASP A 191 19.47 -27.54 -2.61
N PRO A 192 19.89 -28.39 -3.55
CA PRO A 192 21.27 -28.40 -4.03
C PRO A 192 21.67 -27.08 -4.68
N ASN A 193 20.71 -26.33 -5.24
CA ASN A 193 20.91 -24.97 -5.78
C ASN A 193 20.69 -23.93 -4.70
N LYS A 194 21.64 -23.78 -3.78
CA LYS A 194 21.57 -22.91 -2.58
C LYS A 194 21.22 -21.42 -2.87
N ASP A 195 21.39 -20.98 -4.10
CA ASP A 195 21.10 -19.60 -4.52
C ASP A 195 19.66 -19.42 -5.04
N ARG A 196 18.88 -20.50 -5.19
CA ARG A 196 17.50 -20.42 -5.65
C ARG A 196 16.62 -19.81 -4.57
N LEU A 197 15.98 -18.67 -4.89
CA LEU A 197 15.05 -18.02 -3.99
C LEU A 197 13.76 -18.81 -3.84
N HIS A 198 13.32 -19.02 -2.61
CA HIS A 198 12.04 -19.63 -2.29
C HIS A 198 11.01 -18.55 -1.94
N TRP A 199 10.41 -17.94 -2.97
CA TRP A 199 9.53 -16.78 -2.86
C TRP A 199 8.35 -16.96 -1.91
N LEU A 200 7.77 -18.18 -1.85
CA LEU A 200 6.66 -18.47 -0.93
C LEU A 200 7.08 -18.21 0.52
N THR A 201 8.16 -18.85 0.99
CA THR A 201 8.56 -18.72 2.39
C THR A 201 9.33 -17.45 2.70
N LEU A 202 9.93 -16.82 1.67
CA LEU A 202 10.60 -15.54 1.83
C LEU A 202 9.64 -14.37 1.98
N LYS A 203 8.53 -14.35 1.21
CA LYS A 203 7.69 -13.16 1.01
C LYS A 203 6.19 -13.38 1.24
N ASN A 204 5.72 -14.62 1.39
CA ASN A 204 4.29 -14.94 1.39
C ASN A 204 3.85 -15.77 2.60
N LEU A 205 4.35 -15.42 3.80
CA LEU A 205 3.76 -15.92 5.04
C LEU A 205 2.61 -15.00 5.48
N ASP A 206 1.80 -15.44 6.42
CA ASP A 206 0.62 -14.72 6.87
C ASP A 206 0.93 -13.29 7.33
N ASN A 207 0.07 -12.36 6.98
CA ASN A 207 0.19 -10.93 7.27
C ASN A 207 1.48 -10.25 6.74
N ALA A 208 2.09 -10.80 5.69
CA ALA A 208 3.35 -10.30 5.14
C ALA A 208 3.21 -9.15 4.11
N ALA A 209 2.02 -8.60 3.92
CA ALA A 209 1.75 -7.51 2.97
C ALA A 209 0.98 -6.34 3.62
N PRO A 210 1.58 -5.60 4.55
CA PRO A 210 0.96 -4.37 5.03
C PRO A 210 0.77 -3.36 3.90
N ILE A 211 -0.49 -2.89 3.68
CA ILE A 211 -0.86 -1.93 2.64
C ILE A 211 -1.89 -0.95 3.19
N GLY A 212 -1.59 0.35 3.08
CA GLY A 212 -2.44 1.44 3.55
C GLY A 212 -1.67 2.72 3.90
N PRO A 213 -2.21 3.61 4.73
CA PRO A 213 -3.54 3.54 5.37
C PRO A 213 -4.70 3.79 4.40
N TRP A 214 -4.45 4.52 3.29
CA TRP A 214 -5.42 4.98 2.30
C TRP A 214 -4.84 5.03 0.89
N LEU A 215 -5.69 5.27 -0.08
CA LEU A 215 -5.34 5.72 -1.41
C LEU A 215 -5.27 7.26 -1.41
N VAL A 216 -4.13 7.83 -1.77
CA VAL A 216 -3.99 9.25 -2.13
C VAL A 216 -4.14 9.35 -3.64
N THR A 217 -5.15 10.05 -4.12
CA THR A 217 -5.39 10.17 -5.56
C THR A 217 -4.21 10.85 -6.27
N ARG A 218 -3.96 10.49 -7.52
CA ARG A 218 -2.79 10.93 -8.29
C ARG A 218 -2.64 12.46 -8.35
N ASP A 219 -3.73 13.19 -8.43
CA ASP A 219 -3.80 14.65 -8.49
C ASP A 219 -3.31 15.35 -7.21
N GLU A 220 -3.24 14.65 -6.08
CA GLU A 220 -2.71 15.18 -4.81
C GLU A 220 -1.18 15.16 -4.73
N ILE A 221 -0.51 14.38 -5.57
CA ILE A 221 0.95 14.21 -5.58
C ILE A 221 1.54 14.92 -6.80
N THR A 222 2.23 16.03 -6.55
CA THR A 222 2.78 16.88 -7.60
C THR A 222 3.90 16.18 -8.37
N ASP A 223 4.84 15.54 -7.66
CA ASP A 223 5.91 14.75 -8.24
C ASP A 223 6.11 13.46 -7.45
N VAL A 224 5.67 12.35 -8.02
CA VAL A 224 5.80 11.02 -7.39
C VAL A 224 7.25 10.53 -7.30
N TYR A 225 8.17 11.17 -8.00
CA TYR A 225 9.59 10.85 -7.98
C TYR A 225 10.41 11.74 -7.06
N ASP A 226 9.75 12.58 -6.24
CA ASP A 226 10.40 13.46 -5.29
C ASP A 226 9.76 13.39 -3.89
N LEU A 227 9.50 12.16 -3.42
CA LEU A 227 8.91 11.92 -2.10
C LEU A 227 9.94 11.34 -1.15
N GLU A 228 10.02 11.90 0.05
CA GLU A 228 10.82 11.33 1.13
C GLU A 228 10.14 10.09 1.70
N ILE A 229 10.94 9.06 1.96
CA ILE A 229 10.50 7.77 2.51
C ILE A 229 11.25 7.52 3.81
N SER A 230 10.52 7.11 4.86
CA SER A 230 11.12 6.70 6.13
C SER A 230 10.40 5.52 6.75
N LEU A 231 11.18 4.65 7.39
CA LEU A 231 10.69 3.56 8.22
C LEU A 231 11.36 3.64 9.59
N THR A 232 10.57 3.65 10.65
CA THR A 232 11.04 3.73 12.03
C THR A 232 10.35 2.68 12.90
N LEU A 233 10.99 2.32 14.00
CA LEU A 233 10.34 1.62 15.11
C LEU A 233 9.97 2.66 16.17
N GLU A 234 8.70 2.72 16.60
CA GLU A 234 8.26 3.72 17.59
C GLU A 234 8.94 3.50 18.96
N ASN A 235 9.29 2.25 19.27
CA ASN A 235 10.01 1.86 20.50
C ASN A 235 11.55 1.87 20.35
N ALA A 236 12.08 2.15 19.15
CA ALA A 236 13.51 2.31 18.87
C ALA A 236 13.72 3.36 17.75
N PRO A 237 13.45 4.66 18.03
CA PRO A 237 13.37 5.70 17.00
C PRO A 237 14.71 6.00 16.29
N ASP A 238 15.83 5.62 16.88
CA ASP A 238 17.15 5.82 16.27
C ASP A 238 17.46 4.80 15.15
N GLU A 239 16.67 3.73 15.03
CA GLU A 239 16.76 2.75 13.96
C GLU A 239 15.92 3.21 12.76
N ARG A 240 16.42 4.20 12.03
CA ARG A 240 15.71 4.79 10.88
C ARG A 240 16.23 4.26 9.55
N GLN A 241 15.27 3.87 8.70
CA GLN A 241 15.51 3.87 7.26
C GLN A 241 15.02 5.18 6.68
N THR A 242 15.84 5.82 5.86
CA THR A 242 15.47 7.01 5.10
C THR A 242 15.88 6.83 3.65
N GLY A 243 15.05 7.33 2.75
CA GLY A 243 15.30 7.30 1.32
C GLY A 243 14.36 8.21 0.59
N SER A 244 14.43 8.20 -0.72
CA SER A 244 13.54 8.99 -1.56
C SER A 244 13.18 8.24 -2.83
N THR A 245 11.98 8.49 -3.36
CA THR A 245 11.54 7.97 -4.66
C THR A 245 12.38 8.47 -5.85
N ARG A 246 13.23 9.49 -5.65
CA ARG A 246 14.21 9.98 -6.67
C ARG A 246 15.09 8.87 -7.21
N GLY A 247 15.50 7.93 -6.33
CA GLY A 247 16.38 6.81 -6.66
C GLY A 247 15.74 5.67 -7.43
N MET A 248 14.44 5.75 -7.75
CA MET A 248 13.73 4.72 -8.52
C MET A 248 14.32 4.59 -9.93
N MET A 249 14.82 3.39 -10.28
CA MET A 249 15.47 3.11 -11.57
C MET A 249 14.44 2.89 -12.67
N HIS A 250 13.59 1.89 -12.52
CA HIS A 250 12.49 1.64 -13.44
C HIS A 250 11.28 2.46 -13.00
N LYS A 251 10.96 3.50 -13.76
CA LYS A 251 9.88 4.43 -13.45
C LYS A 251 8.50 3.78 -13.64
N ILE A 252 7.47 4.31 -12.97
CA ILE A 252 6.11 3.77 -12.96
C ILE A 252 5.58 3.41 -14.36
N PRO A 253 5.78 4.23 -15.41
CA PRO A 253 5.34 3.86 -16.75
C PRO A 253 5.93 2.54 -17.25
N MET A 254 7.23 2.33 -17.07
CA MET A 254 7.88 1.07 -17.43
C MET A 254 7.37 -0.11 -16.59
N LEU A 255 7.12 0.10 -15.29
CA LEU A 255 6.56 -0.94 -14.43
C LEU A 255 5.17 -1.37 -14.91
N ILE A 256 4.30 -0.42 -15.27
CA ILE A 256 2.95 -0.70 -15.76
C ILE A 256 2.99 -1.39 -17.12
N GLU A 257 3.82 -0.92 -18.05
CA GLU A 257 4.01 -1.55 -19.36
C GLU A 257 4.41 -3.02 -19.20
N ARG A 258 5.46 -3.29 -18.42
CA ARG A 258 5.97 -4.65 -18.19
C ARG A 258 4.99 -5.54 -17.40
N ALA A 259 4.35 -4.99 -16.39
CA ALA A 259 3.31 -5.71 -15.62
C ALA A 259 2.09 -6.06 -16.46
N SER A 260 1.75 -5.24 -17.46
CA SER A 260 0.59 -5.46 -18.32
C SER A 260 0.91 -6.25 -19.61
N ASP A 261 2.18 -6.63 -19.81
CA ASP A 261 2.58 -7.45 -20.96
C ASP A 261 2.08 -8.91 -20.78
N GLY A 262 0.97 -9.19 -21.43
CA GLY A 262 0.28 -10.47 -21.32
C GLY A 262 -0.67 -10.61 -20.11
N LEU A 263 -0.55 -9.77 -19.07
CA LEU A 263 -1.41 -9.78 -17.87
C LEU A 263 -2.38 -8.60 -17.89
N THR A 264 -3.66 -8.84 -17.63
CA THR A 264 -4.62 -7.74 -17.44
C THR A 264 -4.49 -7.16 -16.03
N LEU A 265 -4.27 -5.86 -15.94
CA LEU A 265 -4.37 -5.12 -14.69
C LEU A 265 -5.81 -4.68 -14.45
N GLU A 266 -6.30 -4.85 -13.22
CA GLU A 266 -7.67 -4.52 -12.82
C GLU A 266 -7.67 -3.36 -11.81
N PRO A 267 -8.77 -2.59 -11.72
CA PRO A 267 -8.93 -1.57 -10.68
C PRO A 267 -8.75 -2.16 -9.28
N GLY A 268 -7.84 -1.56 -8.50
CA GLY A 268 -7.48 -2.02 -7.17
C GLY A 268 -6.27 -2.96 -7.11
N ASP A 269 -5.69 -3.38 -8.25
CA ASP A 269 -4.37 -4.02 -8.28
C ASP A 269 -3.29 -3.06 -7.77
N VAL A 270 -2.21 -3.61 -7.21
CA VAL A 270 -1.13 -2.83 -6.62
C VAL A 270 0.21 -3.21 -7.25
N ILE A 271 0.98 -2.20 -7.64
CA ILE A 271 2.41 -2.36 -7.97
C ILE A 271 3.22 -1.75 -6.83
N CYS A 272 3.95 -2.60 -6.09
CA CYS A 272 4.93 -2.19 -5.09
C CYS A 272 6.25 -1.91 -5.80
N THR A 273 6.75 -0.66 -5.69
CA THR A 273 7.80 -0.15 -6.59
C THR A 273 9.23 -0.49 -6.17
N GLY A 274 9.40 -1.30 -5.14
CA GLY A 274 10.69 -1.59 -4.53
C GLY A 274 11.03 -0.63 -3.39
N THR A 275 11.98 -1.00 -2.55
CA THR A 275 12.45 -0.21 -1.40
C THR A 275 13.73 0.54 -1.71
N PRO A 276 13.87 1.82 -1.28
CA PRO A 276 15.07 2.62 -1.56
C PRO A 276 16.29 2.19 -0.74
N HIS A 277 16.09 1.44 0.34
CA HIS A 277 17.19 0.98 1.18
C HIS A 277 16.92 -0.44 1.71
N ALA A 278 17.96 -1.29 1.69
CA ALA A 278 17.87 -2.63 2.27
C ALA A 278 18.02 -2.54 3.80
N VAL A 279 16.98 -2.87 4.54
CA VAL A 279 16.96 -2.77 6.01
C VAL A 279 17.89 -3.74 6.68
N ALA A 280 17.74 -5.02 6.37
CA ALA A 280 18.46 -6.07 7.08
C ALA A 280 19.93 -6.23 6.68
N PHE A 281 20.35 -5.70 5.53
CA PHE A 281 21.76 -5.73 5.11
C PHE A 281 22.61 -4.63 5.74
N GLY A 282 21.99 -3.64 6.41
CA GLY A 282 22.67 -2.54 7.09
C GLY A 282 22.45 -2.48 8.59
N HIS A 283 21.50 -3.23 9.12
CA HIS A 283 21.18 -3.27 10.56
C HIS A 283 21.17 -4.71 11.04
N GLU A 284 21.87 -5.00 12.15
CA GLU A 284 21.93 -6.34 12.73
C GLU A 284 20.62 -6.74 13.44
N ARG A 285 19.64 -5.82 13.54
CA ARG A 285 18.40 -6.05 14.27
C ARG A 285 17.27 -6.42 13.33
N PHE A 286 16.65 -7.58 13.55
CA PHE A 286 15.38 -8.00 12.98
C PHE A 286 14.23 -7.61 13.89
N LEU A 287 13.02 -7.65 13.33
CA LEU A 287 11.80 -7.31 14.07
C LEU A 287 11.52 -8.30 15.18
N GLU A 288 11.07 -7.77 16.31
CA GLU A 288 10.78 -8.51 17.53
C GLU A 288 9.32 -8.32 17.98
N ASP A 289 8.87 -9.21 18.87
CA ASP A 289 7.55 -9.08 19.49
C ASP A 289 7.46 -7.79 20.29
N GLY A 290 6.38 -7.03 20.06
CA GLY A 290 6.17 -5.73 20.70
C GLY A 290 6.72 -4.52 19.94
N ASP A 291 7.45 -4.71 18.85
CA ASP A 291 7.81 -3.59 17.97
C ASP A 291 6.55 -2.93 17.38
N VAL A 292 6.65 -1.64 17.07
CA VAL A 292 5.64 -0.91 16.31
C VAL A 292 6.30 -0.24 15.13
N LEU A 293 5.99 -0.75 13.94
CA LEU A 293 6.50 -0.20 12.68
C LEU A 293 5.70 1.03 12.28
N ARG A 294 6.43 2.10 11.92
CA ARG A 294 5.89 3.30 11.28
C ARG A 294 6.59 3.48 9.93
N ALA A 295 5.88 3.16 8.87
CA ALA A 295 6.30 3.38 7.48
C ALA A 295 5.64 4.66 6.97
N GLN A 296 6.44 5.65 6.55
CA GLN A 296 5.94 6.98 6.17
C GLN A 296 6.46 7.39 4.80
N ILE A 297 5.57 7.95 3.97
CA ILE A 297 5.91 8.55 2.68
C ILE A 297 5.30 9.95 2.64
N GLU A 298 6.13 10.93 2.25
CA GLU A 298 5.72 12.33 2.10
C GLU A 298 4.49 12.47 1.20
N GLY A 299 3.55 13.35 1.58
CA GLY A 299 2.29 13.55 0.85
C GLY A 299 1.26 12.43 1.06
N ILE A 300 1.70 11.19 1.34
CA ILE A 300 0.81 10.06 1.55
C ILE A 300 0.40 9.95 3.02
N GLY A 301 1.34 9.85 3.93
CA GLY A 301 1.07 9.71 5.36
C GLY A 301 1.87 8.56 5.99
N ALA A 302 1.29 7.86 6.98
CA ALA A 302 1.98 6.80 7.72
C ALA A 302 1.13 5.52 7.83
N LEU A 303 1.72 4.40 7.45
CA LEU A 303 1.23 3.05 7.72
C LEU A 303 1.87 2.56 9.01
N ILE A 304 1.05 2.32 10.04
CA ILE A 304 1.52 1.91 11.37
C ILE A 304 1.00 0.51 11.65
N ASN A 305 1.89 -0.39 12.06
CA ASN A 305 1.52 -1.76 12.39
C ASN A 305 2.27 -2.24 13.64
N PRO A 306 1.58 -2.69 14.69
CA PRO A 306 2.21 -3.42 15.78
C PRO A 306 2.69 -4.79 15.30
N VAL A 307 3.80 -5.25 15.85
CA VAL A 307 4.41 -6.54 15.52
C VAL A 307 4.15 -7.51 16.65
N LYS A 308 3.68 -8.73 16.32
CA LYS A 308 3.37 -9.78 17.31
C LYS A 308 3.91 -11.11 16.86
N ARG A 309 4.54 -11.85 17.78
CA ARG A 309 5.00 -13.21 17.50
C ARG A 309 3.83 -14.20 17.62
N GLU A 310 3.74 -15.10 16.66
CA GLU A 310 2.84 -16.25 16.73
C GLU A 310 3.21 -17.12 17.97
N ARG A 311 2.17 -17.59 18.65
CA ARG A 311 2.29 -18.48 19.81
C ARG A 311 2.40 -19.95 19.41
#